data_97cf8288acb5f42c761f13ead8090568
#
_entry.id   97cf8288acb5f42c761f13ead8090568
#
_cell.length_a   1.000
_cell.length_b   1.000
_cell.length_c   1.000
_cell.angle_alpha   90.00
_cell.angle_beta   90.00
_cell.angle_gamma   90.00
#
_symmetry.space_group_name_H-M   'P 1'
#
loop_
_entity.id
_entity.type
_entity.pdbx_description
1 polymer ?
#
loop_
_entity_poly.entity_id
_entity_poly.type
_entity_poly.pdbx_seq_one_letter_code
_entity_poly.pdbx_strand_id
1 'polypeptide(L)'
;DTAIAIKEKIERGEWIAIVGDRIAVNPQRGGEWRVIWSPFMGQPAPFPQGPFILASILRCPVVLIFALRQQGKLVLHSEPFADPLRLPRGERQQALQDTVDRYAQRLEHYALMSPLDWFNFFDFWHLPESREKE
;
A
#
# COMPACT_ATOMS: atom_id res chain seq x y z
N ASP A 1 20.52 -4.45 7.46
CA ASP A 1 19.61 -3.44 6.93
C ASP A 1 18.61 -4.10 5.99
N THR A 2 17.31 -4.05 6.36
CA THR A 2 16.23 -4.77 5.66
C THR A 2 16.13 -4.42 4.18
N ALA A 3 16.35 -3.15 3.81
CA ALA A 3 16.26 -2.70 2.42
C ALA A 3 17.36 -3.31 1.53
N ILE A 4 18.57 -3.49 2.06
CA ILE A 4 19.68 -4.12 1.35
C ILE A 4 19.37 -5.60 1.11
N ALA A 5 18.92 -6.32 2.12
CA ALA A 5 18.56 -7.73 1.99
C ALA A 5 17.42 -7.97 0.98
N ILE A 6 16.43 -7.06 0.94
CA ILE A 6 15.34 -7.11 -0.05
C ILE A 6 15.88 -6.84 -1.45
N LYS A 7 16.78 -5.87 -1.61
CA LYS A 7 17.38 -5.55 -2.91
C LYS A 7 18.16 -6.74 -3.49
N GLU A 8 18.96 -7.42 -2.68
CA GLU A 8 19.69 -8.62 -3.09
C GLU A 8 18.77 -9.74 -3.57
N LYS A 9 17.59 -9.90 -2.94
CA LYS A 9 16.57 -10.87 -3.37
C LYS A 9 15.99 -10.53 -4.73
N ILE A 10 15.65 -9.26 -4.94
CA ILE A 10 15.13 -8.78 -6.23
C ILE A 10 16.16 -8.95 -7.35
N GLU A 11 17.44 -8.65 -7.08
CA GLU A 11 18.53 -8.86 -8.04
C GLU A 11 18.74 -10.32 -8.42
N ARG A 12 18.34 -11.26 -7.55
CA ARG A 12 18.29 -12.70 -7.84
C ARG A 12 17.04 -13.16 -8.56
N GLY A 13 16.12 -12.24 -8.88
CA GLY A 13 14.85 -12.55 -9.55
C GLY A 13 13.74 -13.03 -8.61
N GLU A 14 13.90 -12.84 -7.30
CA GLU A 14 12.88 -13.18 -6.32
C GLU A 14 11.79 -12.10 -6.27
N TRP A 15 10.57 -12.50 -5.93
CA TRP A 15 9.42 -11.60 -5.74
C TRP A 15 9.27 -11.23 -4.28
N ILE A 16 8.93 -9.98 -4.04
CA ILE A 16 8.62 -9.48 -2.69
C ILE A 16 7.17 -9.04 -2.65
N ALA A 17 6.38 -9.64 -1.78
CA ALA A 17 5.00 -9.26 -1.53
C ALA A 17 4.90 -8.33 -0.32
N ILE A 18 4.18 -7.24 -0.46
CA ILE A 18 3.93 -6.27 0.60
C ILE A 18 2.44 -5.91 0.61
N VAL A 19 1.84 -5.88 1.79
CA VAL A 19 0.47 -5.40 1.97
C VAL A 19 0.48 -3.87 1.94
N GLY A 20 -0.24 -3.28 0.98
CA GLY A 20 -0.22 -1.84 0.73
C GLY A 20 -1.32 -1.03 1.44
N ASP A 21 -2.32 -1.68 2.02
CA ASP A 21 -3.50 -1.06 2.64
C ASP A 21 -3.53 -1.14 4.17
N ARG A 22 -2.47 -1.65 4.81
CA ARG A 22 -2.41 -1.86 6.26
C ARG A 22 -1.44 -0.89 6.92
N ILE A 23 -1.95 -0.16 7.90
CA ILE A 23 -1.13 0.70 8.77
C ILE A 23 -0.64 -0.16 9.95
N ALA A 24 0.61 0.04 10.36
CA ALA A 24 1.14 -0.60 11.54
C ALA A 24 0.32 -0.21 12.78
N VAL A 25 0.08 -1.17 13.68
CA VAL A 25 -0.74 -0.94 14.89
C VAL A 25 -0.11 0.09 15.85
N ASN A 26 1.20 0.25 15.78
CA ASN A 26 1.93 1.22 16.60
C ASN A 26 2.55 2.30 15.73
N PRO A 27 2.46 3.59 16.12
CA PRO A 27 3.20 4.64 15.47
C PRO A 27 4.70 4.34 15.55
N GLN A 28 5.44 4.72 14.53
CA GLN A 28 6.90 4.59 14.54
C GLN A 28 7.51 5.48 15.64
N ARG A 29 8.80 5.26 15.97
CA ARG A 29 9.53 6.06 16.96
C ARG A 29 9.29 7.55 16.72
N GLY A 30 8.73 8.25 17.70
CA GLY A 30 8.36 9.67 17.61
C GLY A 30 6.86 9.95 17.62
N GLY A 31 5.99 8.91 17.67
CA GLY A 31 4.54 9.07 17.81
C GLY A 31 3.79 9.55 16.55
N GLU A 32 4.49 9.76 15.43
CA GLU A 32 3.87 10.21 14.18
C GLU A 32 3.53 9.02 13.27
N TRP A 33 2.31 9.07 12.72
CA TRP A 33 1.86 8.14 11.70
C TRP A 33 2.42 8.54 10.33
N ARG A 34 3.19 7.66 9.70
CA ARG A 34 3.69 7.87 8.34
C ARG A 34 2.68 7.39 7.31
N VAL A 35 1.67 8.20 7.10
CA VAL A 35 0.56 7.91 6.20
C VAL A 35 0.38 9.02 5.16
N ILE A 36 -0.28 8.65 4.07
CA ILE A 36 -0.80 9.57 3.06
C ILE A 36 -2.31 9.43 3.08
N TRP A 37 -3.01 10.52 3.25
CA TRP A 37 -4.47 10.55 3.17
C TRP A 37 -4.89 10.60 1.71
N SER A 38 -5.79 9.71 1.33
CA SER A 38 -6.30 9.61 -0.03
C SER A 38 -7.80 9.35 -0.03
N PRO A 39 -8.57 9.88 -0.99
CA PRO A 39 -9.98 9.53 -1.13
C PRO A 39 -10.14 8.03 -1.35
N PHE A 40 -11.04 7.43 -0.58
CA PHE A 40 -11.37 6.02 -0.69
C PHE A 40 -12.85 5.82 -0.31
N MET A 41 -13.65 5.33 -1.25
CA MET A 41 -15.11 5.18 -1.10
C MET A 41 -15.79 6.47 -0.61
N GLY A 42 -15.40 7.61 -1.18
CA GLY A 42 -16.00 8.92 -0.90
C GLY A 42 -15.53 9.61 0.37
N GLN A 43 -14.59 9.03 1.13
CA GLN A 43 -14.02 9.62 2.35
C GLN A 43 -12.50 9.55 2.35
N PRO A 44 -11.79 10.52 2.95
CA PRO A 44 -10.36 10.43 3.13
C PRO A 44 -10.00 9.22 4.02
N ALA A 45 -9.06 8.39 3.56
CA ALA A 45 -8.53 7.27 4.31
C ALA A 45 -7.01 7.35 4.39
N PRO A 46 -6.40 6.93 5.51
CA PRO A 46 -4.95 6.92 5.66
C PRO A 46 -4.35 5.64 5.05
N PHE A 47 -3.38 5.81 4.18
CA PHE A 47 -2.60 4.73 3.57
C PHE A 47 -1.16 4.77 4.05
N PRO A 48 -0.50 3.62 4.28
CA PRO A 48 0.91 3.61 4.67
C PRO A 48 1.78 4.11 3.52
N GLN A 49 2.72 4.99 3.78
CA GLN A 49 3.67 5.45 2.75
C GLN A 49 4.86 4.50 2.54
N GLY A 50 5.17 3.67 3.54
CA GLY A 50 6.34 2.80 3.57
C GLY A 50 6.50 1.91 2.34
N PRO A 51 5.47 1.15 1.91
CA PRO A 51 5.53 0.30 0.73
C PRO A 51 5.94 1.04 -0.55
N PHE A 52 5.40 2.24 -0.76
CA PHE A 52 5.68 3.06 -1.95
C PHE A 52 7.09 3.66 -1.92
N ILE A 53 7.53 4.12 -0.75
CA ILE A 53 8.90 4.61 -0.57
C ILE A 53 9.90 3.47 -0.80
N LEU A 54 9.66 2.30 -0.25
CA LEU A 54 10.50 1.13 -0.44
C LEU A 54 10.58 0.75 -1.92
N ALA A 55 9.45 0.67 -2.61
CA ALA A 55 9.41 0.37 -4.05
C ALA A 55 10.24 1.38 -4.87
N SER A 56 10.18 2.67 -4.53
CA SER A 56 10.97 3.70 -5.22
C SER A 56 12.48 3.56 -5.01
N ILE A 57 12.89 3.08 -3.83
CA ILE A 57 14.30 2.82 -3.50
C ILE A 57 14.82 1.59 -4.25
N LEU A 58 14.00 0.55 -4.33
CA LEU A 58 14.35 -0.72 -4.96
C LEU A 58 14.44 -0.63 -6.49
N ARG A 59 13.76 0.37 -7.10
CA ARG A 59 13.75 0.61 -8.55
C ARG A 59 13.41 -0.62 -9.38
N CYS A 60 12.47 -1.41 -8.89
CA CYS A 60 11.98 -2.61 -9.58
C CYS A 60 10.53 -2.39 -10.09
N PRO A 61 10.07 -3.23 -11.02
CA PRO A 61 8.68 -3.24 -11.42
C PRO A 61 7.75 -3.50 -10.23
N VAL A 62 6.63 -2.81 -10.18
CA VAL A 62 5.58 -2.97 -9.17
C VAL A 62 4.31 -3.47 -9.84
N VAL A 63 3.76 -4.54 -9.32
CA VAL A 63 2.52 -5.16 -9.79
C VAL A 63 1.52 -5.19 -8.64
N LEU A 64 0.29 -4.81 -8.88
CA LEU A 64 -0.81 -4.98 -7.94
C LEU A 64 -1.43 -6.36 -8.14
N ILE A 65 -1.74 -7.03 -7.04
CA ILE A 65 -2.40 -8.34 -7.05
C ILE A 65 -3.59 -8.30 -6.10
N PHE A 66 -4.75 -8.67 -6.60
CA PHE A 66 -5.99 -8.78 -5.84
C PHE A 66 -6.61 -10.16 -6.04
N ALA A 67 -7.03 -10.79 -4.94
CA ALA A 67 -7.70 -12.08 -4.96
C ALA A 67 -9.18 -11.92 -4.61
N LEU A 68 -10.06 -12.25 -5.52
CA LEU A 68 -11.51 -12.09 -5.36
C LEU A 68 -12.24 -13.41 -5.61
N ARG A 69 -13.36 -13.62 -4.91
CA ARG A 69 -14.29 -14.71 -5.24
C ARG A 69 -15.23 -14.26 -6.34
N GLN A 70 -15.17 -14.96 -7.46
CA GLN A 70 -16.05 -14.71 -8.60
C GLN A 70 -16.66 -16.05 -9.05
N GLN A 71 -17.99 -16.15 -9.07
CA GLN A 71 -18.73 -17.36 -9.44
C GLN A 71 -18.24 -18.63 -8.70
N GLY A 72 -18.01 -18.49 -7.38
CA GLY A 72 -17.55 -19.60 -6.52
C GLY A 72 -16.07 -19.98 -6.67
N LYS A 73 -15.30 -19.28 -7.49
CA LYS A 73 -13.87 -19.50 -7.70
C LYS A 73 -13.05 -18.34 -7.18
N LEU A 74 -11.84 -18.64 -6.69
CA LEU A 74 -10.85 -17.61 -6.37
C LEU A 74 -10.15 -17.18 -7.66
N VAL A 75 -10.29 -15.91 -8.00
CA VAL A 75 -9.68 -15.29 -9.19
C VAL A 75 -8.62 -14.29 -8.75
N LEU A 76 -7.40 -14.45 -9.26
CA LEU A 76 -6.32 -13.50 -9.06
C LEU A 76 -6.33 -12.47 -10.20
N HIS A 77 -6.47 -11.22 -9.82
CA HIS A 77 -6.29 -10.08 -10.71
C HIS A 77 -4.91 -9.50 -10.50
N SER A 78 -4.12 -9.39 -11.56
CA SER A 78 -2.82 -8.73 -11.51
C SER A 78 -2.74 -7.67 -12.58
N GLU A 79 -2.16 -6.52 -12.22
CA GLU A 79 -1.95 -5.43 -13.16
C GLU A 79 -0.63 -4.71 -12.91
N PRO A 80 0.08 -4.25 -13.97
CA PRO A 80 1.24 -3.39 -13.83
C PRO A 80 0.84 -2.10 -13.12
N PHE A 81 1.66 -1.65 -12.16
CA PHE A 81 1.43 -0.40 -11.45
C PHE A 81 2.49 0.64 -11.74
N ALA A 82 3.75 0.26 -11.71
CA ALA A 82 4.89 1.11 -12.03
C ALA A 82 6.09 0.28 -12.48
N ASP A 83 6.93 0.85 -13.37
CA ASP A 83 8.17 0.21 -13.83
C ASP A 83 9.25 1.25 -14.19
N PRO A 84 10.07 1.63 -13.21
CA PRO A 84 9.93 1.56 -11.76
C PRO A 84 9.06 2.69 -11.18
N LEU A 85 8.69 2.57 -9.92
CA LEU A 85 8.09 3.68 -9.17
C LEU A 85 9.15 4.77 -8.94
N ARG A 86 8.82 6.02 -9.31
CA ARG A 86 9.73 7.17 -9.19
C ARG A 86 9.15 8.21 -8.24
N LEU A 87 9.98 8.64 -7.29
CA LEU A 87 9.68 9.76 -6.40
C LEU A 87 10.80 10.80 -6.57
N PRO A 88 10.70 11.72 -7.57
CA PRO A 88 11.75 12.68 -7.89
C PRO A 88 12.05 13.61 -6.72
N ARG A 89 13.33 14.00 -6.56
CA ARG A 89 13.70 15.05 -5.59
C ARG A 89 13.02 16.37 -5.96
N GLY A 90 12.53 17.10 -4.94
CA GLY A 90 11.81 18.36 -5.13
C GLY A 90 10.31 18.20 -5.38
N GLU A 91 9.87 17.07 -5.94
CA GLU A 91 8.45 16.74 -6.18
C GLU A 91 8.00 15.48 -5.43
N ARG A 92 8.81 15.02 -4.50
CA ARG A 92 8.62 13.73 -3.82
C ARG A 92 7.27 13.63 -3.14
N GLN A 93 6.85 14.68 -2.44
CA GLN A 93 5.58 14.68 -1.71
C GLN A 93 4.38 14.56 -2.65
N GLN A 94 4.39 15.32 -3.74
CA GLN A 94 3.33 15.27 -4.74
C GLN A 94 3.33 13.93 -5.49
N ALA A 95 4.49 13.44 -5.88
CA ALA A 95 4.62 12.16 -6.56
C ALA A 95 4.16 10.99 -5.66
N LEU A 96 4.43 11.06 -4.36
CA LEU A 96 3.94 10.08 -3.39
C LEU A 96 2.42 10.16 -3.23
N GLN A 97 1.85 11.37 -3.14
CA GLN A 97 0.40 11.58 -3.10
C GLN A 97 -0.28 10.99 -4.34
N ASP A 98 0.20 11.33 -5.54
CA ASP A 98 -0.35 10.84 -6.81
C ASP A 98 -0.28 9.31 -6.90
N THR A 99 0.80 8.73 -6.41
CA THR A 99 0.99 7.27 -6.38
C THR A 99 -0.01 6.60 -5.45
N VAL A 100 -0.19 7.13 -4.24
CA VAL A 100 -1.14 6.59 -3.25
C VAL A 100 -2.57 6.78 -3.74
N ASP A 101 -2.91 7.93 -4.32
CA ASP A 101 -4.24 8.18 -4.90
C ASP A 101 -4.57 7.16 -6.00
N ARG A 102 -3.63 6.88 -6.87
CA ARG A 102 -3.79 5.88 -7.92
C ARG A 102 -3.95 4.47 -7.34
N TYR A 103 -3.18 4.11 -6.31
CA TYR A 103 -3.33 2.85 -5.62
C TYR A 103 -4.71 2.73 -4.92
N ALA A 104 -5.14 3.76 -4.21
CA ALA A 104 -6.43 3.81 -3.54
C ALA A 104 -7.60 3.62 -4.53
N GLN A 105 -7.53 4.24 -5.71
CA GLN A 105 -8.52 4.06 -6.78
C GLN A 105 -8.56 2.60 -7.27
N ARG A 106 -7.41 1.95 -7.40
CA ARG A 106 -7.37 0.53 -7.83
C ARG A 106 -7.90 -0.39 -6.72
N LEU A 107 -7.54 -0.16 -5.48
CA LEU A 107 -8.08 -0.90 -4.33
C LEU A 107 -9.61 -0.75 -4.26
N GLU A 108 -10.12 0.47 -4.41
CA GLU A 108 -11.56 0.75 -4.42
C GLU A 108 -12.27 -0.01 -5.54
N HIS A 109 -11.72 0.00 -6.75
CA HIS A 109 -12.26 -0.73 -7.89
C HIS A 109 -12.47 -2.22 -7.56
N TYR A 110 -11.45 -2.88 -7.04
CA TYR A 110 -11.52 -4.30 -6.70
C TYR A 110 -12.39 -4.58 -5.46
N ALA A 111 -12.37 -3.70 -4.46
CA ALA A 111 -13.23 -3.83 -3.30
C ALA A 111 -14.72 -3.72 -3.67
N LEU A 112 -15.08 -2.84 -4.61
CA LEU A 112 -16.45 -2.71 -5.10
C LEU A 112 -16.89 -3.86 -6.01
N MET A 113 -15.96 -4.53 -6.69
CA MET A 113 -16.25 -5.74 -7.48
C MET A 113 -16.71 -6.90 -6.59
N SER A 114 -16.13 -7.04 -5.40
CA SER A 114 -16.44 -8.11 -4.45
C SER A 114 -16.34 -7.61 -3.01
N PRO A 115 -17.30 -6.80 -2.54
CA PRO A 115 -17.23 -6.14 -1.24
C PRO A 115 -17.09 -7.10 -0.06
N LEU A 116 -17.64 -8.30 -0.17
CA LEU A 116 -17.56 -9.33 0.89
C LEU A 116 -16.21 -10.02 0.98
N ASP A 117 -15.33 -9.85 0.00
CA ASP A 117 -13.97 -10.38 0.00
C ASP A 117 -12.94 -9.39 0.57
N TRP A 118 -13.34 -8.13 0.77
CA TRP A 118 -12.49 -7.14 1.41
C TRP A 118 -12.61 -7.21 2.92
N PHE A 119 -11.84 -8.10 3.52
CA PHE A 119 -11.84 -8.33 4.97
C PHE A 119 -11.14 -7.20 5.69
N ASN A 120 -11.92 -6.34 6.32
CA ASN A 120 -11.44 -5.21 7.09
C ASN A 120 -12.15 -5.16 8.44
N PHE A 121 -11.46 -5.54 9.52
CA PHE A 121 -12.01 -5.64 10.87
C PHE A 121 -11.57 -4.50 11.79
N PHE A 122 -11.17 -3.37 11.23
CA PHE A 122 -10.79 -2.15 11.94
C PHE A 122 -11.35 -0.94 11.21
N ASP A 123 -11.34 0.21 11.87
CA ASP A 123 -11.78 1.47 11.26
C ASP A 123 -10.73 1.94 10.23
N PHE A 124 -11.01 1.69 8.97
CA PHE A 124 -10.09 1.96 7.87
C PHE A 124 -9.88 3.45 7.61
N TRP A 125 -10.86 4.29 7.95
CA TRP A 125 -10.82 5.73 7.68
C TRP A 125 -10.23 6.55 8.83
N HIS A 126 -9.89 5.92 9.95
CA HIS A 126 -9.29 6.58 11.10
C HIS A 126 -7.93 5.97 11.46
N LEU A 127 -7.05 6.80 11.99
CA LEU A 127 -5.82 6.29 12.56
C LEU A 127 -6.12 5.50 13.84
N PRO A 128 -5.39 4.41 14.11
CA PRO A 128 -5.52 3.71 15.37
C PRO A 128 -5.25 4.67 16.54
N GLU A 129 -6.08 4.59 17.59
CA GLU A 129 -5.80 5.33 18.81
C GLU A 129 -4.43 4.89 19.36
N SER A 130 -3.58 5.86 19.72
CA SER A 130 -2.34 5.56 20.40
C SER A 130 -2.70 4.91 21.75
N ARG A 131 -2.38 3.65 21.93
CA ARG A 131 -2.43 3.05 23.26
C ARG A 131 -1.40 3.77 24.11
N GLU A 132 -1.87 4.69 24.97
CA GLU A 132 -1.06 5.17 26.06
C GLU A 132 -0.61 3.93 26.83
N LYS A 133 0.71 3.81 27.02
CA LYS A 133 1.27 2.76 27.84
C LYS A 133 0.85 3.08 29.28
N GLU A 134 -0.09 2.30 29.83
CA GLU A 134 -0.21 2.14 31.27
C GLU A 134 1.06 1.52 31.83
#